data_46b963d163d5ff14e6cace5f5f8eb220
#
_entry.id   46b963d163d5ff14e6cace5f5f8eb220
#
_cell.length_a   1.000
_cell.length_b   1.000
_cell.length_c   1.000
_cell.angle_alpha   90.00
_cell.angle_beta   90.00
_cell.angle_gamma   90.00
#
_symmetry.space_group_name_H-M   'P 1'
#
loop_
_entity.id
_entity.type
_entity.pdbx_description
1 polymer ?
#
loop_
_entity_poly.entity_id
_entity_poly.type
_entity_poly.pdbx_seq_one_letter_code
_entity_poly.pdbx_strand_id
1 'polypeptide(L)'
;MLINLLAAAGVALAAPAPKPEKLILKAGQALTFPAKIEDGKVVLGPARRGAFGKMEPKAGEITVGLSIRDKDLYDQLVVVEKTSAPIDFVATGLVGEIKIDERVVNGALGAPVAQRIGGTSWTVWLHEFEVGTAPAAK
;
A
#
# COMPACT_ATOMS: atom_id res chain seq x y z
N MET A 1 -7.12 28.83 37.86
CA MET A 1 -7.14 28.22 37.27
C MET A 1 -6.77 27.64 36.44
N LEU A 2 -6.59 27.70 36.44
CA LEU A 2 -6.42 27.07 35.51
C LEU A 2 -6.31 26.60 34.62
N ILE A 3 -6.42 26.76 34.76
CA ILE A 3 -6.55 26.25 33.82
C ILE A 3 -6.32 25.77 32.99
N ASN A 4 -6.51 25.91 33.15
CA ASN A 4 -6.57 25.18 32.15
C ASN A 4 -5.97 24.87 31.38
N LEU A 5 -5.83 25.08 31.72
CA LEU A 5 -5.55 24.69 30.80
C LEU A 5 -5.27 24.08 30.09
N LEU A 6 -5.40 24.09 30.51
CA LEU A 6 -5.45 23.36 29.72
C LEU A 6 -5.46 22.95 28.85
N ALA A 7 -5.59 23.22 28.95
CA ALA A 7 -5.95 22.72 28.19
C ALA A 7 -5.62 22.47 27.30
N ALA A 8 -5.35 22.88 27.34
CA ALA A 8 -5.27 22.70 26.48
C ALA A 8 -4.86 22.07 25.80
N ALA A 9 -4.67 22.03 26.15
CA ALA A 9 -4.50 21.46 25.47
C ALA A 9 -4.63 20.98 24.64
N GLY A 10 -4.77 21.08 24.81
CA GLY A 10 -5.03 20.68 24.08
C GLY A 10 -5.06 20.56 23.18
N VAL A 11 -5.23 20.99 23.27
CA VAL A 11 -5.55 20.89 22.43
C VAL A 11 -5.05 20.54 21.58
N ALA A 12 -4.66 20.26 21.95
CA ALA A 12 -4.18 19.93 21.07
C ALA A 12 -4.75 20.17 19.83
N LEU A 13 -4.83 20.92 20.02
CA LEU A 13 -5.42 21.13 19.23
C LEU A 13 -5.32 20.69 18.25
N ALA A 14 -5.33 20.94 18.60
CA ALA A 14 -5.40 19.83 17.80
C ALA A 14 -4.95 19.99 16.39
N ALA A 15 -3.75 19.61 16.14
CA ALA A 15 -3.31 19.48 14.78
C ALA A 15 -4.24 18.50 14.08
N PRO A 16 -4.76 18.83 12.91
CA PRO A 16 -5.52 17.86 12.15
C PRO A 16 -4.65 16.65 11.90
N ALA A 17 -5.24 15.47 11.90
CA ALA A 17 -4.52 14.28 11.53
C ALA A 17 -3.84 14.51 10.18
N PRO A 18 -2.58 14.14 10.02
CA PRO A 18 -1.93 14.30 8.73
C PRO A 18 -2.73 13.57 7.66
N LYS A 19 -2.87 14.17 6.51
CA LYS A 19 -3.53 13.52 5.39
C LYS A 19 -2.76 12.25 5.06
N PRO A 20 -3.47 11.16 4.72
CA PRO A 20 -2.78 9.97 4.28
C PRO A 20 -1.86 10.31 3.12
N GLU A 21 -0.66 9.83 3.20
CA GLU A 21 0.31 9.99 2.14
C GLU A 21 -0.15 9.20 0.92
N LYS A 22 -0.05 9.78 -0.26
CA LYS A 22 -0.29 9.03 -1.48
C LYS A 22 0.80 7.99 -1.66
N LEU A 23 0.40 6.73 -1.83
CA LEU A 23 1.32 5.64 -2.03
C LEU A 23 1.64 5.52 -3.52
N ILE A 24 2.71 6.17 -3.93
CA ILE A 24 3.14 6.17 -5.32
C ILE A 24 4.45 5.42 -5.46
N LEU A 25 4.47 4.46 -6.36
CA LEU A 25 5.65 3.67 -6.70
C LEU A 25 6.15 4.02 -8.08
N LYS A 26 7.46 4.08 -8.20
CA LYS A 26 8.11 4.15 -9.51
C LYS A 26 8.81 2.83 -9.78
N ALA A 27 9.05 2.53 -11.04
CA ALA A 27 9.75 1.32 -11.42
C ALA A 27 11.09 1.19 -10.67
N GLY A 28 11.34 0.03 -10.11
CA GLY A 28 12.54 -0.24 -9.32
C GLY A 28 12.41 0.11 -7.85
N GLN A 29 11.26 0.58 -7.41
CA GLN A 29 11.03 0.94 -6.00
C GLN A 29 10.11 -0.03 -5.30
N ALA A 30 10.14 0.02 -3.98
CA ALA A 30 9.19 -0.70 -3.12
C ALA A 30 8.76 0.22 -1.99
N LEU A 31 7.55 -0.03 -1.50
CA LEU A 31 7.00 0.62 -0.31
C LEU A 31 6.64 -0.45 0.70
N THR A 32 6.92 -0.18 1.96
CA THR A 32 6.47 -1.03 3.06
C THR A 32 5.73 -0.15 4.04
N PHE A 33 4.54 -0.56 4.42
CA PHE A 33 3.68 0.23 5.28
C PHE A 33 2.82 -0.65 6.18
N PRO A 34 2.52 -0.17 7.40
CA PRO A 34 1.59 -0.88 8.27
C PRO A 34 0.18 -0.85 7.68
N ALA A 35 -0.54 -1.95 7.85
CA ALA A 35 -1.92 -2.06 7.43
C ALA A 35 -2.68 -2.86 8.48
N LYS A 36 -3.54 -2.18 9.21
CA LYS A 36 -4.38 -2.79 10.24
C LYS A 36 -5.80 -2.89 9.76
N ILE A 37 -6.49 -3.89 10.24
CA ILE A 37 -7.92 -4.03 9.99
C ILE A 37 -8.63 -3.67 11.29
N GLU A 38 -9.40 -2.58 11.26
CA GLU A 38 -10.16 -2.09 12.40
C GLU A 38 -11.60 -1.90 11.98
N ASP A 39 -12.51 -2.58 12.66
CA ASP A 39 -13.95 -2.52 12.36
C ASP A 39 -14.24 -2.81 10.88
N GLY A 40 -13.53 -3.80 10.34
CA GLY A 40 -13.71 -4.21 8.94
C GLY A 40 -13.08 -3.26 7.91
N LYS A 41 -12.37 -2.25 8.36
CA LYS A 41 -11.73 -1.28 7.47
C LYS A 41 -10.23 -1.36 7.57
N VAL A 42 -9.55 -1.06 6.47
CA VAL A 42 -8.10 -1.03 6.44
C VAL A 42 -7.60 0.35 6.83
N VAL A 43 -6.73 0.39 7.84
CA VAL A 43 -6.10 1.61 8.29
C VAL A 43 -4.60 1.50 8.01
N LEU A 44 -4.09 2.40 7.19
CA LEU A 44 -2.69 2.40 6.78
C LEU A 44 -1.86 3.30 7.68
N GLY A 45 -0.63 2.86 7.98
CA GLY A 45 0.37 3.69 8.65
C GLY A 45 1.37 4.28 7.67
N PRO A 46 2.39 4.98 8.19
CA PRO A 46 3.37 5.65 7.34
C PRO A 46 4.21 4.66 6.55
N ALA A 47 4.49 5.00 5.29
CA ALA A 47 5.22 4.15 4.38
C ALA A 47 6.72 4.43 4.43
N ARG A 48 7.50 3.36 4.27
CA ARG A 48 8.94 3.44 4.06
C ARG A 48 9.21 3.10 2.60
N ARG A 49 10.11 3.81 1.99
CA ARG A 49 10.45 3.61 0.58
C ARG A 49 11.86 3.01 0.47
N GLY A 50 12.01 2.08 -0.45
CA GLY A 50 13.29 1.46 -0.71
C GLY A 50 13.39 0.93 -2.13
N ALA A 51 14.36 0.06 -2.38
CA ALA A 51 14.55 -0.53 -3.69
C ALA A 51 13.75 -1.82 -3.83
N PHE A 52 13.29 -2.06 -5.04
CA PHE A 52 12.60 -3.32 -5.39
C PHE A 52 13.46 -4.53 -5.00
N GLY A 53 12.85 -5.48 -4.34
CA GLY A 53 13.52 -6.71 -3.94
C GLY A 53 14.41 -6.57 -2.70
N LYS A 54 14.47 -5.40 -2.09
CA LYS A 54 15.31 -5.14 -0.91
C LYS A 54 14.50 -4.86 0.35
N MET A 55 13.19 -4.94 0.29
CA MET A 55 12.32 -4.69 1.43
C MET A 55 11.44 -5.89 1.71
N GLU A 56 11.19 -6.13 2.98
CA GLU A 56 10.30 -7.19 3.43
C GLU A 56 9.39 -6.63 4.51
N PRO A 57 8.13 -7.07 4.55
CA PRO A 57 7.21 -6.61 5.59
C PRO A 57 7.47 -7.35 6.90
N LYS A 58 7.30 -6.66 8.00
CA LYS A 58 7.17 -7.26 9.31
C LYS A 58 5.71 -7.62 9.55
N ALA A 59 5.45 -8.33 10.66
CA ALA A 59 4.06 -8.64 11.02
C ALA A 59 3.23 -7.36 11.06
N GLY A 60 2.08 -7.38 10.40
CA GLY A 60 1.19 -6.24 10.30
C GLY A 60 1.50 -5.28 9.15
N GLU A 61 2.44 -5.63 8.29
CA GLU A 61 2.84 -4.74 7.19
C GLU A 61 2.59 -5.38 5.83
N ILE A 62 2.54 -4.51 4.83
CA ILE A 62 2.49 -4.89 3.42
C ILE A 62 3.72 -4.28 2.75
N THR A 63 4.37 -5.06 1.89
CA THR A 63 5.39 -4.56 0.97
C THR A 63 4.87 -4.69 -0.44
N VAL A 64 4.92 -3.60 -1.19
CA VAL A 64 4.55 -3.57 -2.61
C VAL A 64 5.75 -3.04 -3.38
N GLY A 65 6.22 -3.81 -4.34
CA GLY A 65 7.33 -3.43 -5.19
C GLY A 65 6.92 -3.39 -6.65
N LEU A 66 7.50 -2.47 -7.40
CA LEU A 66 7.30 -2.37 -8.84
C LEU A 66 8.62 -2.71 -9.51
N SER A 67 8.62 -3.80 -10.28
CA SER A 67 9.83 -4.23 -10.96
C SER A 67 10.25 -3.24 -12.04
N ILE A 68 11.52 -3.30 -12.40
CA ILE A 68 12.00 -2.58 -13.58
C ILE A 68 11.50 -3.37 -14.79
N ARG A 69 11.04 -2.63 -15.80
CA ARG A 69 10.57 -3.25 -17.04
C ARG A 69 11.66 -4.15 -17.62
N ASP A 70 11.27 -5.36 -17.95
CA ASP A 70 12.18 -6.34 -18.52
C ASP A 70 12.05 -6.39 -20.07
N LYS A 71 12.62 -7.42 -20.66
CA LYS A 71 12.58 -7.62 -22.09
C LYS A 71 11.18 -7.79 -22.66
N ASP A 72 10.27 -8.26 -21.84
CA ASP A 72 8.87 -8.48 -22.24
C ASP A 72 8.05 -7.21 -22.19
N LEU A 73 8.65 -6.13 -21.73
CA LEU A 73 8.02 -4.81 -21.67
C LEU A 73 6.83 -4.74 -20.70
N TYR A 74 6.84 -5.58 -19.67
CA TYR A 74 5.82 -5.56 -18.65
C TYR A 74 6.42 -5.20 -17.31
N ASP A 75 5.72 -4.36 -16.59
CA ASP A 75 6.01 -4.14 -15.18
C ASP A 75 5.26 -5.18 -14.37
N GLN A 76 5.88 -5.62 -13.29
CA GLN A 76 5.22 -6.51 -12.35
C GLN A 76 5.12 -5.83 -10.99
N LEU A 77 3.94 -5.87 -10.45
CA LEU A 77 3.69 -5.47 -9.08
C LEU A 77 3.84 -6.72 -8.21
N VAL A 78 4.76 -6.69 -7.27
CA VAL A 78 4.99 -7.81 -6.37
C VAL A 78 4.55 -7.40 -4.97
N VAL A 79 3.63 -8.16 -4.39
CA VAL A 79 3.01 -7.84 -3.11
C VAL A 79 3.29 -8.95 -2.11
N VAL A 80 3.72 -8.57 -0.92
CA VAL A 80 3.85 -9.48 0.21
C VAL A 80 3.07 -8.88 1.37
N GLU A 81 2.08 -9.60 1.88
CA GLU A 81 1.26 -9.16 3.01
C GLU A 81 1.48 -10.04 4.23
N LYS A 82 1.80 -9.42 5.36
CA LYS A 82 1.88 -10.10 6.65
C LYS A 82 0.85 -9.51 7.61
N THR A 83 -0.32 -9.24 7.09
CA THR A 83 -1.46 -8.67 7.80
C THR A 83 -2.33 -9.78 8.42
N SER A 84 -3.27 -9.38 9.26
CA SER A 84 -4.15 -10.34 9.94
C SER A 84 -5.15 -11.04 9.00
N ALA A 85 -5.39 -10.44 7.85
CA ALA A 85 -6.23 -11.03 6.80
C ALA A 85 -5.78 -10.46 5.45
N PRO A 86 -6.13 -11.11 4.34
CA PRO A 86 -5.79 -10.58 3.02
C PRO A 86 -6.40 -9.21 2.80
N ILE A 87 -5.65 -8.33 2.17
CA ILE A 87 -6.06 -6.97 1.84
C ILE A 87 -5.93 -6.79 0.34
N ASP A 88 -7.01 -6.36 -0.28
CA ASP A 88 -7.03 -6.04 -1.70
C ASP A 88 -6.88 -4.54 -1.89
N PHE A 89 -6.41 -4.13 -3.03
CA PHE A 89 -6.29 -2.72 -3.35
C PHE A 89 -6.33 -2.51 -4.86
N VAL A 90 -6.42 -1.25 -5.28
CA VAL A 90 -6.36 -0.89 -6.68
C VAL A 90 -5.00 -0.26 -6.96
N ALA A 91 -4.37 -0.72 -8.02
CA ALA A 91 -3.15 -0.13 -8.53
C ALA A 91 -3.48 0.60 -9.82
N THR A 92 -3.27 1.90 -9.84
CA THR A 92 -3.51 2.72 -11.02
C THR A 92 -2.19 3.03 -11.68
N GLY A 93 -1.99 2.48 -12.88
CA GLY A 93 -0.83 2.77 -13.67
C GLY A 93 -1.04 4.04 -14.48
N LEU A 94 0.00 4.85 -14.59
CA LEU A 94 -0.03 6.09 -15.35
C LEU A 94 0.86 5.94 -16.59
N VAL A 95 0.23 6.02 -17.76
CA VAL A 95 0.94 6.00 -19.04
C VAL A 95 0.57 7.29 -19.77
N GLY A 96 1.43 8.31 -19.59
CA GLY A 96 1.09 9.66 -20.03
C GLY A 96 -0.12 10.16 -19.26
N GLU A 97 -1.18 10.50 -19.95
CA GLU A 97 -2.44 10.95 -19.33
C GLU A 97 -3.43 9.81 -19.15
N ILE A 98 -3.10 8.61 -19.60
CA ILE A 98 -4.00 7.47 -19.52
C ILE A 98 -3.80 6.79 -18.18
N LYS A 99 -4.91 6.54 -17.49
CA LYS A 99 -4.94 5.79 -16.24
C LYS A 99 -5.43 4.38 -16.51
N ILE A 100 -4.70 3.41 -16.01
CA ILE A 100 -5.08 2.00 -16.12
C ILE A 100 -5.22 1.46 -14.71
N ASP A 101 -6.45 1.14 -14.32
CA ASP A 101 -6.75 0.61 -13.01
C ASP A 101 -6.70 -0.92 -13.02
N GLU A 102 -5.97 -1.48 -12.07
CA GLU A 102 -5.88 -2.92 -11.88
C GLU A 102 -6.21 -3.23 -10.43
N ARG A 103 -7.18 -4.12 -10.24
CA ARG A 103 -7.47 -4.60 -8.90
C ARG A 103 -6.48 -5.69 -8.53
N VAL A 104 -5.82 -5.51 -7.41
CA VAL A 104 -4.86 -6.48 -6.89
C VAL A 104 -5.54 -7.28 -5.78
N VAL A 105 -5.68 -8.56 -6.01
CA VAL A 105 -6.30 -9.49 -5.06
C VAL A 105 -5.20 -10.41 -4.54
N ASN A 106 -4.98 -10.38 -3.24
CA ASN A 106 -3.95 -11.20 -2.64
C ASN A 106 -4.54 -12.16 -1.61
N GLY A 107 -4.72 -13.40 -2.02
CA GLY A 107 -5.21 -14.44 -1.13
C GLY A 107 -4.12 -15.18 -0.35
N ALA A 108 -2.85 -14.85 -0.58
CA ALA A 108 -1.73 -15.55 0.05
C ALA A 108 -1.02 -14.63 1.03
N LEU A 109 -1.07 -14.95 2.33
CA LEU A 109 -0.36 -14.18 3.34
C LEU A 109 1.05 -14.72 3.52
N GLY A 110 2.02 -13.82 3.62
CA GLY A 110 3.41 -14.17 3.88
C GLY A 110 4.19 -14.63 2.65
N ALA A 111 3.56 -14.76 1.51
CA ALA A 111 4.20 -15.19 0.27
C ALA A 111 4.07 -14.11 -0.80
N PRO A 112 5.08 -13.94 -1.67
CA PRO A 112 4.98 -12.94 -2.73
C PRO A 112 3.94 -13.33 -3.77
N VAL A 113 3.17 -12.35 -4.20
CA VAL A 113 2.23 -12.49 -5.31
C VAL A 113 2.61 -11.46 -6.35
N ALA A 114 2.83 -11.92 -7.57
CA ALA A 114 3.22 -11.03 -8.67
C ALA A 114 2.04 -10.86 -9.62
N GLN A 115 1.80 -9.63 -10.04
CA GLN A 115 0.74 -9.29 -10.96
C GLN A 115 1.26 -8.32 -12.01
N ARG A 116 0.97 -8.58 -13.27
CA ARG A 116 1.27 -7.64 -14.35
C ARG A 116 0.33 -6.46 -14.25
N ILE A 117 0.86 -5.30 -14.46
CA ILE A 117 0.06 -4.09 -14.52
C ILE A 117 0.42 -3.27 -15.75
N GLY A 118 -0.63 -2.81 -16.42
CA GLY A 118 -0.57 -1.74 -17.40
C GLY A 118 0.59 -1.66 -18.37
N GLY A 119 1.15 -2.78 -18.79
CA GLY A 119 2.15 -2.82 -19.85
C GLY A 119 3.38 -1.91 -19.66
N THR A 120 3.23 -0.63 -19.79
CA THR A 120 4.35 0.31 -19.81
C THR A 120 4.28 1.35 -18.69
N SER A 121 3.58 1.04 -17.62
CA SER A 121 3.47 1.98 -16.50
C SER A 121 4.80 2.13 -15.76
N TRP A 122 5.27 3.35 -15.63
CA TRP A 122 6.48 3.65 -14.88
C TRP A 122 6.21 4.13 -13.48
N THR A 123 4.96 4.56 -13.25
CA THR A 123 4.50 5.11 -11.98
C THR A 123 3.16 4.50 -11.68
N VAL A 124 3.00 4.00 -10.46
CA VAL A 124 1.79 3.32 -10.02
C VAL A 124 1.33 3.95 -8.72
N TRP A 125 0.05 4.23 -8.64
CA TRP A 125 -0.60 4.73 -7.44
C TRP A 125 -1.40 3.60 -6.81
N LEU A 126 -1.16 3.35 -5.51
CA LEU A 126 -1.86 2.32 -4.75
C LEU A 126 -2.94 2.99 -3.91
N HIS A 127 -4.18 2.51 -4.03
CA HIS A 127 -5.31 3.10 -3.33
C HIS A 127 -6.47 2.11 -3.17
N GLU A 128 -7.53 2.55 -2.49
CA GLU A 128 -8.74 1.74 -2.28
C GLU A 128 -8.44 0.39 -1.63
N PHE A 129 -7.71 0.46 -0.51
CA PHE A 129 -7.41 -0.72 0.26
C PHE A 129 -8.65 -1.19 1.02
N GLU A 130 -8.94 -2.47 0.92
CA GLU A 130 -10.08 -3.06 1.62
C GLU A 130 -9.78 -4.50 2.02
N VAL A 131 -10.51 -5.01 2.99
CA VAL A 131 -10.37 -6.41 3.39
C VAL A 131 -10.73 -7.29 2.20
N GLY A 132 -9.83 -8.21 1.89
CA GLY A 132 -10.00 -9.07 0.74
C GLY A 132 -11.12 -10.07 0.92
N THR A 133 -11.68 -10.46 -0.20
CA THR A 133 -12.74 -11.46 -0.26
C THR A 133 -12.25 -12.78 -0.81
N ALA A 134 -10.94 -12.90 -1.03
CA ALA A 134 -10.37 -14.14 -1.52
C ALA A 134 -10.68 -15.28 -0.55
N PRO A 135 -11.12 -16.42 -1.04
CA PRO A 135 -11.40 -17.55 -0.16
C PRO A 135 -10.11 -18.01 0.50
N ALA A 136 -10.24 -18.55 1.71
CA ALA A 136 -9.13 -19.16 2.38
C ALA A 136 -8.52 -20.22 1.46
N ALA A 137 -7.20 -20.33 1.51
CA ALA A 137 -6.50 -21.36 0.75
C ALA A 137 -7.01 -22.74 1.20
N LYS A 138 -7.29 -23.56 0.26
CA LYS A 138 -7.77 -24.93 0.54
C LYS A 138 -6.62 -25.90 0.58
#